data_6209e2c9da070a52e42a04527bedaa2b
#
_entry.id   6209e2c9da070a52e42a04527bedaa2b
#
_cell.length_a   1.000
_cell.length_b   1.000
_cell.length_c   1.000
_cell.angle_alpha   90.00
_cell.angle_beta   90.00
_cell.angle_gamma   90.00
#
_symmetry.space_group_name_H-M   'P 1'
#
loop_
_entity.id
_entity.type
_entity.pdbx_description
1 polymer ?
#
loop_
_entity_poly.entity_id
_entity_poly.type
_entity_poly.pdbx_seq_one_letter_code
_entity_poly.pdbx_strand_id
1 'polypeptide(L)'
;MLRSLTVAAAAAAILLGVASATTAAPPTKTTLHGSAPAWARQGNFVRAADPAAPVGFRVYLGWNSGAEAFARAAATPSSGSYGKYISASEFRRRFAPSEQKVGAVRSWLKAQGFSVVYTPTNNHYVAAEGTVGQAQAAFGTTFGVYSVEGLTVQSPSSDIAVPNDLAADVTGVVGLDDSSAFVQTYHVVDKNAPPTAGFRNAPPLSTFWNEFTSPYPYPAGFTDVASPATASWTVKGYTPAQIKGVYGISGPETGAGQTVAIIDAYASPTILQDVNQWSTNRGLPTMNASQFTQVVPPGIYNKPQGPQQDPQGWYGEETLDVEAVHGMAPGAKIVYVGAPNNRRDLDAAMNHVVDKQLAQIVTNSYGFPTELLPPGYIKPLEDTFIQAAAEGIGVYFSSGDSGDETSTFGFATPDWPAISPWVTSVGGTSLGIGATNNRVIETGWGTSNYGCNVTSHVCTRLSWLYGSGGGTSRIFPKPAYQSGLSGSFRSIPDVAALGDPQTGLLIGQTQTFPAGPSYDEFRIGGTSLSSPIFAGLMALADQRAGHAHGFANPAFYANSGSFYDVLSVKTAVARRNFNNGVDATAGTSDFLRTFDDYSGSPTQHTGPGWDNVTGLGTPAGIFSH
;
A
#
# COMPACT_ATOMS: atom_id res chain seq x y z
N MET A 1 103.60 28.47 -27.40
CA MET A 1 102.56 29.46 -27.65
C MET A 1 101.18 28.74 -27.73
N LEU A 2 100.54 28.59 -26.62
CA LEU A 2 99.18 28.06 -26.59
C LEU A 2 98.40 28.93 -25.60
N ARG A 3 97.37 29.58 -26.07
CA ARG A 3 96.41 30.34 -25.25
C ARG A 3 95.27 29.42 -24.80
N SER A 4 95.10 29.30 -23.52
CA SER A 4 94.01 28.63 -22.86
C SER A 4 92.76 29.52 -22.91
N LEU A 5 91.63 28.95 -23.36
CA LEU A 5 90.31 29.57 -23.22
C LEU A 5 89.56 28.84 -22.12
N THR A 6 89.27 29.61 -21.08
CA THR A 6 88.39 29.15 -19.94
C THR A 6 86.96 29.43 -20.32
N VAL A 7 86.12 28.38 -20.33
CA VAL A 7 84.65 28.46 -20.46
C VAL A 7 84.08 28.43 -19.08
N ALA A 8 83.39 29.49 -18.67
CA ALA A 8 82.59 29.53 -17.43
C ALA A 8 81.19 28.92 -17.67
N ALA A 9 80.86 27.84 -16.97
CA ALA A 9 79.54 27.27 -16.98
C ALA A 9 78.69 27.94 -15.88
N ALA A 10 77.63 28.64 -16.28
CA ALA A 10 76.58 29.13 -15.36
C ALA A 10 75.56 28.04 -15.08
N ALA A 11 75.51 27.58 -13.84
CA ALA A 11 74.47 26.64 -13.38
C ALA A 11 73.20 27.43 -13.01
N ALA A 12 72.15 27.30 -13.80
CA ALA A 12 70.80 27.76 -13.45
C ALA A 12 70.13 26.74 -12.55
N ALA A 13 69.93 27.04 -11.30
CA ALA A 13 69.09 26.21 -10.37
C ALA A 13 67.61 26.46 -10.65
N ILE A 14 66.92 25.46 -11.22
CA ILE A 14 65.45 25.44 -11.35
C ILE A 14 64.91 24.97 -10.01
N LEU A 15 64.34 25.85 -9.21
CA LEU A 15 63.50 25.55 -8.04
C LEU A 15 62.18 25.01 -8.54
N LEU A 16 62.01 23.69 -8.56
CA LEU A 16 60.71 23.03 -8.66
C LEU A 16 59.97 23.21 -7.33
N GLY A 17 59.07 24.19 -7.29
CA GLY A 17 58.09 24.31 -6.22
C GLY A 17 57.12 23.11 -6.26
N VAL A 18 57.30 22.15 -5.34
CA VAL A 18 56.31 21.12 -5.07
C VAL A 18 55.15 21.81 -4.38
N ALA A 19 54.10 22.12 -5.13
CA ALA A 19 52.82 22.50 -4.57
C ALA A 19 52.29 21.28 -3.81
N SER A 20 52.40 21.28 -2.50
CA SER A 20 51.70 20.32 -1.62
C SER A 20 50.22 20.53 -1.82
N ALA A 21 49.59 19.63 -2.57
CA ALA A 21 48.15 19.55 -2.58
C ALA A 21 47.70 19.24 -1.12
N THR A 22 47.21 20.25 -0.44
CA THR A 22 46.52 20.06 0.82
C THR A 22 45.30 19.23 0.50
N THR A 23 45.34 17.91 0.76
CA THR A 23 44.15 17.09 0.80
C THR A 23 43.27 17.68 1.88
N ALA A 24 42.16 18.31 1.46
CA ALA A 24 41.15 18.76 2.39
C ALA A 24 40.77 17.56 3.29
N ALA A 25 40.73 17.78 4.60
CA ALA A 25 40.27 16.76 5.52
C ALA A 25 38.87 16.27 5.04
N PRO A 26 38.58 14.95 5.09
CA PRO A 26 37.28 14.45 4.69
C PRO A 26 36.20 15.20 5.49
N PRO A 27 35.11 15.62 4.84
CA PRO A 27 34.06 16.37 5.50
C PRO A 27 33.55 15.57 6.71
N THR A 28 33.38 16.27 7.83
CA THR A 28 32.75 15.66 9.01
C THR A 28 31.33 15.21 8.66
N LYS A 29 30.92 14.05 9.18
CA LYS A 29 29.62 13.44 8.89
C LYS A 29 28.71 13.46 10.10
N THR A 30 27.42 13.61 9.89
CA THR A 30 26.35 13.45 10.88
C THR A 30 25.67 12.11 10.68
N THR A 31 25.52 11.35 11.75
CA THR A 31 24.79 10.08 11.76
C THR A 31 23.28 10.32 11.67
N LEU A 32 22.64 9.61 10.76
CA LEU A 32 21.17 9.55 10.66
C LEU A 32 20.68 8.43 11.59
N HIS A 33 20.35 8.79 12.82
CA HIS A 33 19.97 7.83 13.84
C HIS A 33 18.71 7.06 13.47
N GLY A 34 18.74 5.73 13.71
CA GLY A 34 17.66 4.81 13.39
C GLY A 34 17.59 4.43 11.91
N SER A 35 18.59 4.78 11.11
CA SER A 35 18.62 4.45 9.67
C SER A 35 18.97 2.99 9.37
N ALA A 36 19.56 2.25 10.32
CA ALA A 36 19.73 0.82 10.21
C ALA A 36 18.46 0.11 10.70
N PRO A 37 17.91 -0.83 9.92
CA PRO A 37 16.70 -1.54 10.35
C PRO A 37 16.99 -2.46 11.55
N ALA A 38 16.02 -2.59 12.47
CA ALA A 38 16.17 -3.37 13.71
C ALA A 38 16.48 -4.85 13.47
N TRP A 39 16.12 -5.40 12.32
CA TRP A 39 16.42 -6.76 11.93
C TRP A 39 17.88 -6.96 11.49
N ALA A 40 18.63 -5.91 11.15
CA ALA A 40 20.05 -5.97 10.77
C ALA A 40 20.96 -6.15 12.02
N ARG A 41 20.72 -7.18 12.77
CA ARG A 41 21.41 -7.51 14.02
C ARG A 41 22.25 -8.80 13.91
N GLN A 42 23.23 -8.96 14.82
CA GLN A 42 24.16 -10.09 14.82
C GLN A 42 23.46 -11.47 14.81
N GLY A 43 22.32 -11.62 15.48
CA GLY A 43 21.57 -12.89 15.49
C GLY A 43 21.00 -13.32 14.13
N ASN A 44 20.82 -12.36 13.21
CA ASN A 44 20.32 -12.60 11.86
C ASN A 44 21.43 -12.57 10.80
N PHE A 45 22.67 -12.22 11.20
CA PHE A 45 23.81 -12.04 10.29
C PHE A 45 24.25 -13.37 9.68
N VAL A 46 24.38 -13.40 8.36
CA VAL A 46 24.85 -14.57 7.59
C VAL A 46 26.28 -14.37 7.11
N ARG A 47 26.56 -13.23 6.46
CA ARG A 47 27.88 -12.90 5.90
C ARG A 47 27.97 -11.41 5.57
N ALA A 48 29.18 -10.92 5.34
CA ALA A 48 29.38 -9.60 4.76
C ALA A 48 28.77 -9.54 3.33
N ALA A 49 28.23 -8.39 2.98
CA ALA A 49 27.78 -8.14 1.60
C ALA A 49 28.98 -8.04 0.64
N ASP A 50 28.78 -8.43 -0.60
CA ASP A 50 29.80 -8.29 -1.65
C ASP A 50 30.01 -6.80 -1.98
N PRO A 51 31.20 -6.23 -1.81
CA PRO A 51 31.46 -4.82 -2.14
C PRO A 51 31.23 -4.49 -3.62
N ALA A 52 31.31 -5.47 -4.50
CA ALA A 52 31.08 -5.29 -5.94
C ALA A 52 29.58 -5.37 -6.32
N ALA A 53 28.72 -5.84 -5.40
CA ALA A 53 27.30 -5.93 -5.65
C ALA A 53 26.70 -4.54 -5.99
N PRO A 54 25.78 -4.45 -6.95
CA PRO A 54 25.14 -3.20 -7.30
C PRO A 54 24.19 -2.75 -6.17
N VAL A 55 24.13 -1.43 -5.97
CA VAL A 55 23.17 -0.79 -5.08
C VAL A 55 22.57 0.43 -5.78
N GLY A 56 21.26 0.60 -5.63
CA GLY A 56 20.54 1.78 -6.08
C GLY A 56 19.72 2.34 -4.92
N PHE A 57 19.75 3.66 -4.76
CA PHE A 57 19.09 4.32 -3.63
C PHE A 57 18.66 5.76 -3.98
N ARG A 58 17.83 6.34 -3.10
CA ARG A 58 17.38 7.73 -3.16
C ARG A 58 17.76 8.45 -1.88
N VAL A 59 18.38 9.62 -2.01
CA VAL A 59 18.61 10.56 -0.90
C VAL A 59 17.47 11.56 -0.94
N TYR A 60 16.61 11.52 0.07
CA TYR A 60 15.44 12.39 0.18
C TYR A 60 15.74 13.69 0.90
N LEU A 61 15.14 14.78 0.43
CA LEU A 61 15.21 16.10 1.02
C LEU A 61 13.82 16.55 1.50
N GLY A 62 13.75 17.12 2.69
CA GLY A 62 12.51 17.60 3.30
C GLY A 62 11.98 18.87 2.66
N TRP A 63 10.69 19.11 2.82
CA TRP A 63 10.06 20.36 2.40
C TRP A 63 10.54 21.54 3.24
N ASN A 64 10.54 22.72 2.66
CA ASN A 64 10.74 23.96 3.41
C ASN A 64 9.58 24.17 4.39
N SER A 65 9.83 24.96 5.43
CA SER A 65 8.86 25.22 6.51
C SER A 65 7.51 25.71 5.99
N GLY A 66 6.44 25.27 6.65
CA GLY A 66 5.06 25.67 6.37
C GLY A 66 4.27 24.75 5.44
N ALA A 67 4.90 23.76 4.77
CA ALA A 67 4.19 22.81 3.90
C ALA A 67 3.11 22.04 4.66
N GLU A 68 3.47 21.45 5.80
CA GLU A 68 2.54 20.70 6.64
C GLU A 68 1.40 21.58 7.19
N ALA A 69 1.71 22.78 7.67
CA ALA A 69 0.70 23.71 8.17
C ALA A 69 -0.29 24.13 7.07
N PHE A 70 0.21 24.33 5.85
CA PHE A 70 -0.63 24.62 4.69
C PHE A 70 -1.55 23.44 4.35
N ALA A 71 -0.98 22.23 4.22
CA ALA A 71 -1.74 21.02 3.92
C ALA A 71 -2.85 20.77 4.97
N ARG A 72 -2.52 20.92 6.24
CA ARG A 72 -3.46 20.80 7.37
C ARG A 72 -4.58 21.83 7.27
N ALA A 73 -4.27 23.09 6.97
CA ALA A 73 -5.27 24.13 6.83
C ALA A 73 -6.19 23.91 5.62
N ALA A 74 -5.65 23.40 4.51
CA ALA A 74 -6.43 23.10 3.31
C ALA A 74 -7.37 21.90 3.50
N ALA A 75 -7.02 20.95 4.37
CA ALA A 75 -7.82 19.75 4.63
C ALA A 75 -8.83 19.88 5.79
N THR A 76 -8.74 20.93 6.62
CA THR A 76 -9.58 21.06 7.83
C THR A 76 -10.86 21.86 7.54
N PRO A 77 -12.08 21.27 7.67
CA PRO A 77 -13.36 21.96 7.35
C PRO A 77 -13.59 23.27 8.07
N SER A 78 -13.13 23.40 9.32
CA SER A 78 -13.26 24.64 10.10
C SER A 78 -12.24 25.74 9.73
N SER A 79 -11.29 25.44 8.85
CA SER A 79 -10.27 26.39 8.39
C SER A 79 -10.81 27.33 7.32
N GLY A 80 -10.45 28.60 7.38
CA GLY A 80 -10.71 29.56 6.31
C GLY A 80 -9.99 29.26 4.99
N SER A 81 -9.10 28.25 4.98
CA SER A 81 -8.37 27.75 3.82
C SER A 81 -8.89 26.39 3.34
N TYR A 82 -9.96 25.86 3.91
CA TYR A 82 -10.52 24.57 3.51
C TYR A 82 -10.81 24.51 2.00
N GLY A 83 -10.39 23.43 1.36
CA GLY A 83 -10.56 23.22 -0.08
C GLY A 83 -9.70 24.13 -0.98
N LYS A 84 -8.87 25.00 -0.40
CA LYS A 84 -7.99 25.91 -1.19
C LYS A 84 -6.66 25.20 -1.49
N TYR A 85 -6.73 24.22 -2.36
CA TYR A 85 -5.57 23.46 -2.81
C TYR A 85 -4.71 24.26 -3.78
N ILE A 86 -3.45 23.88 -3.93
CA ILE A 86 -2.49 24.50 -4.82
C ILE A 86 -2.01 23.52 -5.89
N SER A 87 -1.53 24.05 -7.02
CA SER A 87 -0.94 23.20 -8.06
C SER A 87 0.44 22.68 -7.65
N ALA A 88 0.91 21.58 -8.28
CA ALA A 88 2.26 21.08 -8.10
C ALA A 88 3.33 22.15 -8.39
N SER A 89 3.09 23.02 -9.38
CA SER A 89 4.01 24.13 -9.68
C SER A 89 4.07 25.15 -8.54
N GLU A 90 2.93 25.46 -7.92
CA GLU A 90 2.86 26.35 -6.76
C GLU A 90 3.50 25.71 -5.53
N PHE A 91 3.25 24.41 -5.29
CA PHE A 91 3.88 23.66 -4.21
C PHE A 91 5.41 23.71 -4.35
N ARG A 92 5.92 23.41 -5.54
CA ARG A 92 7.36 23.48 -5.82
C ARG A 92 7.95 24.85 -5.53
N ARG A 93 7.29 25.91 -5.98
CA ARG A 93 7.76 27.29 -5.76
C ARG A 93 7.84 27.64 -4.27
N ARG A 94 6.90 27.17 -3.46
CA ARG A 94 6.78 27.54 -2.04
C ARG A 94 7.57 26.65 -1.10
N PHE A 95 7.56 25.34 -1.36
CA PHE A 95 7.95 24.36 -0.35
C PHE A 95 9.07 23.40 -0.79
N ALA A 96 9.34 23.23 -2.09
CA ALA A 96 10.36 22.31 -2.54
C ALA A 96 11.78 22.75 -2.14
N PRO A 97 12.72 21.83 -1.94
CA PRO A 97 14.12 22.13 -1.76
C PRO A 97 14.66 22.94 -2.94
N SER A 98 15.53 23.91 -2.66
CA SER A 98 16.15 24.72 -3.72
C SER A 98 17.07 23.89 -4.60
N GLU A 99 17.27 24.33 -5.84
CA GLU A 99 18.22 23.69 -6.76
C GLU A 99 19.66 23.69 -6.19
N GLN A 100 20.01 24.65 -5.35
CA GLN A 100 21.29 24.68 -4.65
C GLN A 100 21.46 23.49 -3.71
N LYS A 101 20.43 23.17 -2.89
CA LYS A 101 20.44 22.02 -1.97
C LYS A 101 20.54 20.70 -2.73
N VAL A 102 19.72 20.53 -3.75
CA VAL A 102 19.73 19.34 -4.61
C VAL A 102 21.07 19.21 -5.35
N GLY A 103 21.60 20.33 -5.85
CA GLY A 103 22.91 20.38 -6.51
C GLY A 103 24.05 19.95 -5.59
N ALA A 104 23.99 20.31 -4.30
CA ALA A 104 24.96 19.88 -3.30
C ALA A 104 24.93 18.36 -3.09
N VAL A 105 23.74 17.75 -2.96
CA VAL A 105 23.57 16.28 -2.86
C VAL A 105 24.08 15.59 -4.12
N ARG A 106 23.72 16.08 -5.32
CA ARG A 106 24.21 15.53 -6.59
C ARG A 106 25.74 15.58 -6.69
N SER A 107 26.34 16.69 -6.29
CA SER A 107 27.79 16.88 -6.31
C SER A 107 28.50 15.94 -5.34
N TRP A 108 27.97 15.80 -4.13
CA TRP A 108 28.47 14.85 -3.14
C TRP A 108 28.44 13.41 -3.67
N LEU A 109 27.27 12.95 -4.17
CA LEU A 109 27.13 11.60 -4.70
C LEU A 109 28.11 11.31 -5.84
N LYS A 110 28.26 12.25 -6.78
CA LYS A 110 29.24 12.13 -7.88
C LYS A 110 30.68 12.05 -7.35
N ALA A 111 31.02 12.84 -6.32
CA ALA A 111 32.35 12.80 -5.70
C ALA A 111 32.65 11.48 -4.98
N GLN A 112 31.58 10.75 -4.54
CA GLN A 112 31.71 9.40 -3.99
C GLN A 112 31.71 8.30 -5.09
N GLY A 113 31.66 8.68 -6.36
CA GLY A 113 31.72 7.77 -7.50
C GLY A 113 30.39 7.18 -7.96
N PHE A 114 29.25 7.65 -7.42
CA PHE A 114 27.92 7.21 -7.86
C PHE A 114 27.48 7.85 -9.17
N SER A 115 26.70 7.12 -9.94
CA SER A 115 25.95 7.65 -11.09
C SER A 115 24.63 8.23 -10.58
N VAL A 116 24.46 9.54 -10.71
CA VAL A 116 23.17 10.20 -10.44
C VAL A 116 22.26 9.96 -11.64
N VAL A 117 21.15 9.25 -11.41
CA VAL A 117 20.28 8.75 -12.50
C VAL A 117 18.98 9.55 -12.65
N TYR A 118 18.46 10.13 -11.56
CA TYR A 118 17.20 10.88 -11.63
C TYR A 118 17.06 11.88 -10.46
N THR A 119 16.34 12.96 -10.72
CA THR A 119 15.82 13.91 -9.71
C THR A 119 14.44 14.37 -10.19
N PRO A 120 13.36 14.20 -9.38
CA PRO A 120 12.03 14.63 -9.75
C PRO A 120 11.92 16.16 -9.80
N THR A 121 10.87 16.69 -10.45
CA THR A 121 10.70 18.13 -10.60
C THR A 121 10.36 18.84 -9.30
N ASN A 122 9.83 18.14 -8.30
CA ASN A 122 9.65 18.68 -6.95
C ASN A 122 10.92 18.67 -6.09
N ASN A 123 12.06 18.22 -6.62
CA ASN A 123 13.33 18.18 -5.91
C ASN A 123 13.33 17.33 -4.63
N HIS A 124 12.37 16.44 -4.48
CA HIS A 124 12.20 15.67 -3.23
C HIS A 124 13.31 14.66 -2.99
N TYR A 125 13.93 14.13 -4.05
CA TYR A 125 15.06 13.20 -3.91
C TYR A 125 16.05 13.28 -5.05
N VAL A 126 17.24 12.72 -4.79
CA VAL A 126 18.27 12.43 -5.79
C VAL A 126 18.47 10.92 -5.82
N ALA A 127 18.18 10.30 -6.96
CA ALA A 127 18.41 8.87 -7.19
C ALA A 127 19.82 8.63 -7.72
N ALA A 128 20.49 7.62 -7.18
CA ALA A 128 21.85 7.26 -7.56
C ALA A 128 22.07 5.75 -7.58
N GLU A 129 23.02 5.32 -8.41
CA GLU A 129 23.43 3.93 -8.57
C GLU A 129 24.94 3.80 -8.40
N GLY A 130 25.38 2.64 -7.88
CA GLY A 130 26.80 2.33 -7.70
C GLY A 130 26.97 0.93 -7.13
N THR A 131 28.01 0.75 -6.31
CA THR A 131 28.31 -0.51 -5.64
C THR A 131 28.17 -0.40 -4.12
N VAL A 132 27.99 -1.54 -3.47
CA VAL A 132 27.99 -1.65 -2.00
C VAL A 132 29.26 -1.05 -1.41
N GLY A 133 30.45 -1.29 -2.00
CA GLY A 133 31.70 -0.72 -1.54
C GLY A 133 31.74 0.80 -1.58
N GLN A 134 31.16 1.43 -2.61
CA GLN A 134 30.99 2.88 -2.67
C GLN A 134 30.04 3.37 -1.57
N ALA A 135 28.93 2.65 -1.35
CA ALA A 135 27.97 3.00 -0.29
C ALA A 135 28.61 2.89 1.11
N GLN A 136 29.41 1.86 1.37
CA GLN A 136 30.15 1.73 2.63
C GLN A 136 31.04 2.95 2.90
N ALA A 137 31.79 3.38 1.90
CA ALA A 137 32.68 4.54 2.02
C ALA A 137 31.89 5.85 2.18
N ALA A 138 30.87 6.04 1.33
CA ALA A 138 30.08 7.27 1.31
C ALA A 138 29.28 7.48 2.59
N PHE A 139 28.67 6.42 3.13
CA PHE A 139 27.77 6.47 4.28
C PHE A 139 28.43 6.08 5.60
N GLY A 140 29.70 5.66 5.59
CA GLY A 140 30.48 5.37 6.81
C GLY A 140 30.02 4.15 7.60
N THR A 141 29.52 3.14 6.93
CA THR A 141 29.01 1.89 7.54
C THR A 141 29.49 0.67 6.75
N THR A 142 29.33 -0.51 7.29
CA THR A 142 29.51 -1.77 6.56
C THR A 142 28.15 -2.32 6.13
N PHE A 143 28.13 -3.27 5.21
CA PHE A 143 26.92 -3.95 4.77
C PHE A 143 27.00 -5.43 5.05
N GLY A 144 25.90 -5.98 5.57
CA GLY A 144 25.72 -7.40 5.83
C GLY A 144 24.58 -8.00 5.00
N VAL A 145 24.62 -9.30 4.86
CA VAL A 145 23.52 -10.14 4.40
C VAL A 145 22.96 -10.86 5.62
N TYR A 146 21.64 -10.82 5.76
CA TYR A 146 20.91 -11.29 6.94
C TYR A 146 19.84 -12.30 6.52
N SER A 147 19.52 -13.23 7.42
CA SER A 147 18.36 -14.14 7.28
C SER A 147 17.25 -13.67 8.21
N VAL A 148 16.13 -13.24 7.63
CA VAL A 148 14.97 -12.68 8.35
C VAL A 148 13.72 -13.31 7.76
N GLU A 149 12.92 -13.99 8.57
CA GLU A 149 11.64 -14.60 8.15
C GLU A 149 11.75 -15.46 6.89
N GLY A 150 12.84 -16.21 6.78
CA GLY A 150 13.11 -17.07 5.62
C GLY A 150 13.63 -16.34 4.38
N LEU A 151 13.75 -15.01 4.43
CA LEU A 151 14.33 -14.19 3.36
C LEU A 151 15.83 -13.98 3.59
N THR A 152 16.55 -13.82 2.49
CA THR A 152 17.94 -13.35 2.48
C THR A 152 17.95 -11.90 2.03
N VAL A 153 18.27 -11.00 2.95
CA VAL A 153 18.17 -9.54 2.77
C VAL A 153 19.49 -8.86 3.09
N GLN A 154 19.77 -7.75 2.41
CA GLN A 154 20.97 -6.93 2.61
C GLN A 154 20.64 -5.65 3.34
N SER A 155 21.56 -5.16 4.18
CA SER A 155 21.42 -3.89 4.88
C SER A 155 22.74 -3.30 5.31
N PRO A 156 22.82 -1.96 5.53
CA PRO A 156 23.82 -1.36 6.41
C PRO A 156 23.79 -2.05 7.78
N SER A 157 24.99 -2.30 8.34
CA SER A 157 25.15 -2.99 9.64
C SER A 157 25.00 -2.04 10.83
N SER A 158 24.97 -0.75 10.58
CA SER A 158 24.80 0.34 11.56
C SER A 158 24.21 1.56 10.88
N ASP A 159 23.76 2.51 11.69
CA ASP A 159 23.27 3.79 11.18
C ASP A 159 24.24 4.41 10.19
N ILE A 160 23.67 4.96 9.11
CA ILE A 160 24.43 5.65 8.07
C ILE A 160 24.73 7.10 8.46
N ALA A 161 25.74 7.69 7.84
CA ALA A 161 26.08 9.09 8.05
C ALA A 161 26.19 9.83 6.71
N VAL A 162 25.79 11.11 6.71
CA VAL A 162 25.87 12.02 5.57
C VAL A 162 26.76 13.24 5.95
N PRO A 163 27.31 13.98 4.99
CA PRO A 163 28.05 15.21 5.28
C PRO A 163 27.25 16.20 6.14
N ASN A 164 27.91 16.86 7.10
CA ASN A 164 27.26 17.78 8.04
C ASN A 164 26.47 18.90 7.36
N ASP A 165 26.98 19.40 6.24
CA ASP A 165 26.36 20.46 5.46
C ASP A 165 25.09 20.01 4.70
N LEU A 166 24.87 18.70 4.57
CA LEU A 166 23.68 18.12 3.95
C LEU A 166 22.68 17.59 5.00
N ALA A 167 23.14 17.29 6.21
CA ALA A 167 22.37 16.56 7.21
C ALA A 167 21.06 17.24 7.62
N ALA A 168 21.02 18.58 7.60
CA ALA A 168 19.80 19.33 7.95
C ALA A 168 18.70 19.25 6.87
N ASP A 169 19.07 18.95 5.65
CA ASP A 169 18.16 18.89 4.51
C ASP A 169 17.76 17.45 4.15
N VAL A 170 18.57 16.43 4.55
CA VAL A 170 18.32 15.02 4.25
C VAL A 170 17.37 14.43 5.28
N THR A 171 16.20 13.98 4.82
CA THR A 171 15.17 13.34 5.66
C THR A 171 15.27 11.82 5.68
N GLY A 172 15.96 11.21 4.73
CA GLY A 172 16.19 9.77 4.68
C GLY A 172 16.96 9.34 3.44
N VAL A 173 17.40 8.09 3.48
CA VAL A 173 18.00 7.41 2.32
C VAL A 173 17.30 6.05 2.18
N VAL A 174 16.57 5.87 1.07
CA VAL A 174 15.78 4.67 0.79
C VAL A 174 16.48 3.84 -0.28
N GLY A 175 16.57 2.53 -0.06
CA GLY A 175 17.14 1.58 -0.99
C GLY A 175 18.55 1.12 -0.67
N LEU A 176 19.13 1.54 0.44
CA LEU A 176 20.40 0.98 0.94
C LEU A 176 20.20 -0.37 1.63
N ASP A 177 19.00 -0.66 2.11
CA ASP A 177 18.61 -1.94 2.70
C ASP A 177 17.45 -2.56 1.95
N ASP A 178 17.20 -3.83 2.21
CA ASP A 178 16.12 -4.60 1.58
C ASP A 178 14.85 -4.67 2.45
N SER A 179 14.59 -3.70 3.34
CA SER A 179 13.35 -3.67 4.14
C SER A 179 12.09 -3.72 3.26
N SER A 180 12.14 -3.12 2.08
CA SER A 180 11.04 -3.20 1.11
C SER A 180 10.78 -4.62 0.56
N ALA A 181 11.65 -5.61 0.84
CA ALA A 181 11.35 -7.01 0.55
C ALA A 181 10.20 -7.57 1.41
N PHE A 182 9.84 -6.87 2.49
CA PHE A 182 8.71 -7.21 3.37
C PHE A 182 7.40 -6.54 2.95
N VAL A 183 7.38 -5.74 1.88
CA VAL A 183 6.13 -5.19 1.31
C VAL A 183 5.25 -6.34 0.85
N GLN A 184 3.99 -6.30 1.27
CA GLN A 184 2.98 -7.31 0.96
C GLN A 184 1.82 -6.67 0.21
N THR A 185 1.22 -7.44 -0.70
CA THR A 185 -0.13 -7.17 -1.19
C THR A 185 -1.13 -7.66 -0.15
N TYR A 186 -2.25 -6.97 -0.03
CA TYR A 186 -3.29 -7.32 0.93
C TYR A 186 -4.49 -8.00 0.27
N HIS A 187 -4.31 -8.69 -0.83
CA HIS A 187 -5.33 -9.63 -1.30
C HIS A 187 -5.13 -10.98 -0.61
N VAL A 188 -6.20 -11.51 -0.09
CA VAL A 188 -6.18 -12.82 0.55
C VAL A 188 -6.64 -13.87 -0.44
N VAL A 189 -5.69 -14.66 -0.90
CA VAL A 189 -6.01 -15.94 -1.53
C VAL A 189 -6.29 -16.93 -0.39
N ASP A 190 -7.40 -17.63 -0.47
CA ASP A 190 -7.70 -18.71 0.47
C ASP A 190 -6.53 -19.69 0.50
N LYS A 191 -5.95 -19.92 1.68
CA LYS A 191 -4.77 -20.80 1.85
C LYS A 191 -4.99 -22.22 1.34
N ASN A 192 -6.26 -22.63 1.18
CA ASN A 192 -6.64 -23.91 0.63
C ASN A 192 -7.04 -23.81 -0.85
N ALA A 193 -7.07 -22.62 -1.42
CA ALA A 193 -7.19 -22.44 -2.85
C ALA A 193 -5.85 -22.74 -3.52
N PRO A 194 -5.85 -23.22 -4.74
CA PRO A 194 -4.63 -23.44 -5.46
C PRO A 194 -3.89 -22.11 -5.65
N PRO A 195 -2.59 -22.13 -5.67
CA PRO A 195 -1.81 -20.94 -5.94
C PRO A 195 -2.03 -20.48 -7.37
N THR A 196 -2.10 -19.22 -7.54
CA THR A 196 -1.76 -18.38 -8.67
C THR A 196 -2.40 -18.67 -10.02
N ALA A 197 -1.99 -19.63 -10.78
CA ALA A 197 -2.53 -19.87 -12.11
C ALA A 197 -3.71 -20.84 -12.06
N GLY A 198 -4.87 -20.42 -12.57
CA GLY A 198 -5.99 -21.32 -12.73
C GLY A 198 -6.93 -21.44 -11.54
N PHE A 199 -7.01 -20.42 -10.68
CA PHE A 199 -8.02 -20.42 -9.63
C PHE A 199 -9.43 -20.26 -10.22
N ARG A 200 -10.36 -21.08 -9.76
CA ARG A 200 -11.79 -21.02 -10.07
C ARG A 200 -12.61 -21.18 -8.81
N ASN A 201 -13.79 -20.57 -8.80
CA ASN A 201 -14.73 -20.79 -7.73
C ASN A 201 -15.20 -22.25 -7.67
N ALA A 202 -15.23 -22.81 -6.47
CA ALA A 202 -15.79 -24.13 -6.23
C ALA A 202 -17.30 -24.03 -5.95
N PRO A 203 -18.14 -24.92 -6.53
CA PRO A 203 -19.56 -24.97 -6.20
C PRO A 203 -19.80 -25.44 -4.74
N PRO A 204 -20.96 -25.13 -4.15
CA PRO A 204 -22.08 -24.41 -4.73
C PRO A 204 -21.81 -22.91 -4.84
N LEU A 205 -22.41 -22.26 -5.86
CA LEU A 205 -22.18 -20.86 -6.22
C LEU A 205 -23.45 -20.02 -5.99
N SER A 206 -23.62 -19.49 -4.78
CA SER A 206 -24.70 -18.55 -4.49
C SER A 206 -24.43 -17.19 -5.16
N THR A 207 -25.47 -16.54 -5.67
CA THR A 207 -25.38 -15.19 -6.27
C THR A 207 -25.71 -14.09 -5.26
N PHE A 208 -26.41 -14.42 -4.19
CA PHE A 208 -26.72 -13.56 -3.06
C PHE A 208 -26.72 -14.35 -1.76
N TRP A 209 -26.61 -13.68 -0.63
CA TRP A 209 -26.58 -14.29 0.69
C TRP A 209 -27.87 -15.06 0.98
N ASN A 210 -27.75 -16.29 1.48
CA ASN A 210 -28.84 -17.23 1.75
C ASN A 210 -29.61 -17.75 0.51
N GLU A 211 -29.09 -17.59 -0.71
CA GLU A 211 -29.69 -18.26 -1.88
C GLU A 211 -29.65 -19.80 -1.72
N PHE A 212 -28.47 -20.30 -1.35
CA PHE A 212 -28.28 -21.69 -0.99
C PHE A 212 -27.79 -21.80 0.44
N THR A 213 -28.33 -22.72 1.20
CA THR A 213 -27.92 -22.97 2.59
C THR A 213 -27.30 -24.37 2.72
N SER A 214 -26.30 -24.46 3.60
CA SER A 214 -25.69 -25.72 3.97
C SER A 214 -26.70 -26.61 4.71
N PRO A 215 -26.67 -27.94 4.52
CA PRO A 215 -27.50 -28.84 5.32
C PRO A 215 -27.05 -28.93 6.79
N TYR A 216 -25.93 -28.27 7.13
CA TYR A 216 -25.35 -28.34 8.46
C TYR A 216 -25.72 -27.12 9.28
N PRO A 217 -26.08 -27.30 10.56
CA PRO A 217 -26.38 -26.19 11.47
C PRO A 217 -25.13 -25.36 11.79
N TYR A 218 -25.34 -24.20 12.40
CA TYR A 218 -24.26 -23.46 13.03
C TYR A 218 -23.56 -24.28 14.10
N PRO A 219 -22.25 -24.12 14.32
CA PRO A 219 -21.55 -24.73 15.46
C PRO A 219 -22.21 -24.32 16.78
N ALA A 220 -22.08 -25.17 17.80
CA ALA A 220 -22.59 -24.87 19.12
C ALA A 220 -22.05 -23.55 19.66
N GLY A 221 -22.91 -22.67 20.14
CA GLY A 221 -22.55 -21.32 20.64
C GLY A 221 -22.61 -20.22 19.61
N PHE A 222 -22.78 -20.53 18.33
CA PHE A 222 -22.98 -19.53 17.28
C PHE A 222 -24.48 -19.38 16.97
N THR A 223 -24.89 -18.12 16.88
CA THR A 223 -26.24 -17.76 16.43
C THR A 223 -26.13 -16.48 15.64
N ASP A 224 -26.78 -16.46 14.49
CA ASP A 224 -26.95 -15.24 13.72
C ASP A 224 -28.43 -14.90 13.65
N VAL A 225 -28.77 -13.71 14.08
CA VAL A 225 -30.17 -13.24 14.12
C VAL A 225 -30.72 -12.90 12.73
N ALA A 226 -29.84 -12.70 11.75
CA ALA A 226 -30.20 -12.32 10.37
C ALA A 226 -30.24 -13.52 9.41
N SER A 227 -29.81 -14.70 9.85
CA SER A 227 -29.67 -15.89 9.02
C SER A 227 -30.64 -17.02 9.41
N PRO A 228 -30.96 -17.92 8.48
CA PRO A 228 -31.73 -19.12 8.78
C PRO A 228 -30.97 -20.03 9.77
N ALA A 229 -31.65 -21.06 10.28
CA ALA A 229 -31.07 -22.00 11.25
C ALA A 229 -29.86 -22.77 10.74
N THR A 230 -29.60 -22.77 9.43
CA THR A 230 -28.44 -23.40 8.80
C THR A 230 -27.54 -22.35 8.15
N ALA A 231 -26.24 -22.64 8.09
CA ALA A 231 -25.25 -21.74 7.49
C ALA A 231 -25.54 -21.46 6.01
N SER A 232 -25.38 -20.24 5.58
CA SER A 232 -25.35 -19.88 4.16
C SER A 232 -24.13 -20.49 3.46
N TRP A 233 -24.29 -20.96 2.22
CA TRP A 233 -23.14 -21.20 1.36
C TRP A 233 -22.48 -19.89 0.99
N THR A 234 -21.17 -19.91 0.80
CA THR A 234 -20.44 -18.73 0.32
C THR A 234 -20.96 -18.30 -1.05
N VAL A 235 -20.96 -16.99 -1.28
CA VAL A 235 -21.30 -16.41 -2.58
C VAL A 235 -20.20 -16.67 -3.61
N LYS A 236 -20.55 -16.68 -4.88
CA LYS A 236 -19.58 -16.77 -5.98
C LYS A 236 -18.70 -15.51 -6.14
N GLY A 237 -19.06 -14.44 -5.46
CA GLY A 237 -18.55 -13.09 -5.54
C GLY A 237 -19.66 -12.11 -5.94
N TYR A 238 -19.66 -10.94 -5.30
CA TYR A 238 -20.65 -9.90 -5.59
C TYR A 238 -20.30 -9.13 -6.85
N THR A 239 -21.30 -8.50 -7.44
CA THR A 239 -21.18 -7.59 -8.56
C THR A 239 -21.14 -6.14 -8.07
N PRO A 240 -20.63 -5.20 -8.88
CA PRO A 240 -20.67 -3.77 -8.55
C PRO A 240 -22.07 -3.24 -8.24
N ALA A 241 -23.09 -3.74 -8.95
CA ALA A 241 -24.48 -3.35 -8.71
C ALA A 241 -24.98 -3.74 -7.31
N GLN A 242 -24.59 -4.93 -6.84
CA GLN A 242 -24.91 -5.40 -5.48
C GLN A 242 -24.20 -4.55 -4.42
N ILE A 243 -22.90 -4.26 -4.61
CA ILE A 243 -22.11 -3.44 -3.68
C ILE A 243 -22.64 -2.02 -3.64
N LYS A 244 -22.93 -1.39 -4.79
CA LYS A 244 -23.56 -0.06 -4.83
C LYS A 244 -24.91 -0.05 -4.12
N GLY A 245 -25.74 -1.06 -4.36
CA GLY A 245 -27.06 -1.17 -3.74
C GLY A 245 -26.99 -1.20 -2.23
N VAL A 246 -26.12 -2.04 -1.66
CA VAL A 246 -25.97 -2.16 -0.20
C VAL A 246 -25.42 -0.91 0.46
N TYR A 247 -24.58 -0.15 -0.25
CA TYR A 247 -24.06 1.14 0.24
C TYR A 247 -24.97 2.34 -0.08
N GLY A 248 -26.16 2.10 -0.63
CA GLY A 248 -27.13 3.16 -0.91
C GLY A 248 -26.71 4.10 -2.05
N ILE A 249 -25.86 3.63 -2.95
CA ILE A 249 -25.39 4.40 -4.11
C ILE A 249 -26.40 4.27 -5.25
N SER A 250 -27.23 5.27 -5.41
CA SER A 250 -28.33 5.28 -6.38
C SER A 250 -28.38 6.49 -7.31
N GLY A 251 -27.36 7.36 -7.27
CA GLY A 251 -27.28 8.58 -8.09
C GLY A 251 -26.84 8.31 -9.54
N PRO A 252 -26.92 9.35 -10.40
CA PRO A 252 -26.47 9.27 -11.78
C PRO A 252 -24.95 9.38 -11.95
N GLU A 253 -24.22 9.59 -10.88
CA GLU A 253 -22.78 9.78 -10.90
C GLU A 253 -22.08 8.51 -11.38
N THR A 254 -21.12 8.71 -12.26
CA THR A 254 -20.29 7.64 -12.85
C THR A 254 -18.80 7.84 -12.58
N GLY A 255 -18.41 8.90 -11.88
CA GLY A 255 -17.03 9.33 -11.74
C GLY A 255 -16.50 10.12 -12.95
N ALA A 256 -17.38 10.53 -13.87
CA ALA A 256 -16.97 11.28 -15.06
C ALA A 256 -16.24 12.58 -14.67
N GLY A 257 -15.12 12.84 -15.35
CA GLY A 257 -14.26 13.99 -15.07
C GLY A 257 -13.25 13.75 -13.94
N GLN A 258 -13.36 12.64 -13.20
CA GLN A 258 -12.41 12.26 -12.15
C GLN A 258 -11.32 11.33 -12.68
N THR A 259 -10.18 11.33 -12.01
CA THR A 259 -9.08 10.41 -12.28
C THR A 259 -8.65 9.73 -10.99
N VAL A 260 -8.58 8.40 -11.01
CA VAL A 260 -8.08 7.58 -9.91
C VAL A 260 -6.74 6.99 -10.34
N ALA A 261 -5.69 7.21 -9.55
CA ALA A 261 -4.44 6.49 -9.70
C ALA A 261 -4.47 5.23 -8.84
N ILE A 262 -3.98 4.14 -9.39
CA ILE A 262 -3.73 2.87 -8.72
C ILE A 262 -2.22 2.66 -8.74
N ILE A 263 -1.61 2.45 -7.57
CA ILE A 263 -0.17 2.19 -7.48
C ILE A 263 0.05 0.78 -7.00
N ASP A 264 0.69 -0.01 -7.86
CA ASP A 264 1.11 -1.38 -7.58
C ASP A 264 2.51 -1.65 -8.13
N ALA A 265 2.95 -2.90 -8.05
CA ALA A 265 4.15 -3.34 -8.74
C ALA A 265 3.77 -4.07 -10.04
N TYR A 266 4.62 -3.92 -11.04
CA TYR A 266 4.47 -4.52 -12.36
C TYR A 266 3.24 -4.02 -13.13
N ALA A 267 2.86 -4.71 -14.20
CA ALA A 267 1.68 -4.41 -15.00
C ALA A 267 1.25 -5.65 -15.78
N SER A 268 -0.01 -6.03 -15.65
CA SER A 268 -0.58 -7.15 -16.39
C SER A 268 -0.69 -6.85 -17.89
N PRO A 269 -0.21 -7.75 -18.76
CA PRO A 269 -0.33 -7.56 -20.19
C PRO A 269 -1.76 -7.69 -20.71
N THR A 270 -2.68 -8.23 -19.92
CA THR A 270 -4.07 -8.53 -20.33
C THR A 270 -5.11 -7.64 -19.65
N ILE A 271 -4.71 -6.72 -18.76
CA ILE A 271 -5.64 -5.96 -17.90
C ILE A 271 -6.78 -5.28 -18.67
N LEU A 272 -6.49 -4.58 -19.77
CA LEU A 272 -7.53 -3.88 -20.53
C LEU A 272 -8.50 -4.85 -21.23
N GLN A 273 -8.01 -6.01 -21.66
CA GLN A 273 -8.84 -7.07 -22.22
C GLN A 273 -9.73 -7.69 -21.13
N ASP A 274 -9.14 -7.98 -19.97
CA ASP A 274 -9.81 -8.64 -18.86
C ASP A 274 -10.92 -7.75 -18.28
N VAL A 275 -10.63 -6.49 -17.96
CA VAL A 275 -11.63 -5.55 -17.46
C VAL A 275 -12.76 -5.31 -18.46
N ASN A 276 -12.49 -5.32 -19.76
CA ASN A 276 -13.53 -5.14 -20.78
C ASN A 276 -14.42 -6.39 -20.93
N GLN A 277 -13.86 -7.58 -20.83
CA GLN A 277 -14.64 -8.82 -20.78
C GLN A 277 -15.50 -8.86 -19.52
N TRP A 278 -14.90 -8.53 -18.36
CA TRP A 278 -15.58 -8.44 -17.07
C TRP A 278 -16.72 -7.44 -17.08
N SER A 279 -16.49 -6.25 -17.65
CA SER A 279 -17.51 -5.19 -17.80
C SER A 279 -18.67 -5.63 -18.67
N THR A 280 -18.37 -6.26 -19.82
CA THR A 280 -19.37 -6.80 -20.75
C THR A 280 -20.26 -7.84 -20.06
N ASN A 281 -19.68 -8.74 -19.28
CA ASN A 281 -20.41 -9.77 -18.54
C ASN A 281 -21.38 -9.19 -17.50
N ARG A 282 -21.22 -7.91 -17.12
CA ARG A 282 -22.02 -7.19 -16.09
C ARG A 282 -22.85 -6.06 -16.65
N GLY A 283 -22.82 -5.85 -17.98
CA GLY A 283 -23.52 -4.72 -18.61
C GLY A 283 -22.95 -3.35 -18.24
N LEU A 284 -21.70 -3.30 -17.81
CA LEU A 284 -20.99 -2.04 -17.54
C LEU A 284 -20.37 -1.50 -18.83
N PRO A 285 -20.15 -0.18 -18.92
CA PRO A 285 -19.37 0.40 -20.00
C PRO A 285 -17.96 -0.21 -20.04
N THR A 286 -17.46 -0.50 -21.23
CA THR A 286 -16.07 -0.92 -21.43
C THR A 286 -15.12 0.27 -21.37
N MET A 287 -13.91 0.04 -20.93
CA MET A 287 -12.84 1.05 -20.92
C MET A 287 -12.15 1.13 -22.28
N ASN A 288 -11.78 2.31 -22.68
CA ASN A 288 -10.95 2.56 -23.86
C ASN A 288 -9.58 3.16 -23.47
N ALA A 289 -8.67 3.27 -24.43
CA ALA A 289 -7.33 3.78 -24.21
C ALA A 289 -7.27 5.24 -23.69
N SER A 290 -8.35 6.00 -23.75
CA SER A 290 -8.42 7.35 -23.17
C SER A 290 -8.84 7.35 -21.69
N GLN A 291 -9.42 6.25 -21.22
CA GLN A 291 -9.84 6.06 -19.83
C GLN A 291 -8.81 5.30 -19.01
N PHE A 292 -8.03 4.42 -19.63
CA PHE A 292 -7.02 3.62 -18.95
C PHE A 292 -5.62 3.95 -19.48
N THR A 293 -4.70 4.30 -18.57
CA THR A 293 -3.30 4.58 -18.91
C THR A 293 -2.40 3.84 -17.94
N GLN A 294 -1.44 3.11 -18.47
CA GLN A 294 -0.35 2.53 -17.67
C GLN A 294 0.87 3.45 -17.70
N VAL A 295 1.45 3.68 -16.54
CA VAL A 295 2.62 4.53 -16.35
C VAL A 295 3.69 3.75 -15.62
N VAL A 296 4.92 3.84 -16.08
CA VAL A 296 6.10 3.37 -15.33
C VAL A 296 6.82 4.61 -14.80
N PRO A 297 6.94 4.80 -13.48
CA PRO A 297 7.58 5.98 -12.93
C PRO A 297 9.07 5.99 -13.29
N PRO A 298 9.67 7.17 -13.55
CA PRO A 298 11.09 7.27 -13.79
C PRO A 298 11.89 7.01 -12.51
N GLY A 299 13.09 6.45 -12.65
CA GLY A 299 13.99 6.22 -11.52
C GLY A 299 14.81 4.95 -11.65
N ILE A 300 15.25 4.41 -10.51
CA ILE A 300 16.04 3.19 -10.44
C ILE A 300 15.12 1.99 -10.60
N TYR A 301 15.44 1.14 -11.56
CA TYR A 301 14.68 -0.07 -11.84
C TYR A 301 15.50 -1.29 -11.46
N ASN A 302 15.19 -1.88 -10.31
CA ASN A 302 15.74 -3.17 -9.95
C ASN A 302 14.99 -4.27 -10.70
N LYS A 303 15.72 -5.06 -11.48
CA LYS A 303 15.11 -6.23 -12.13
C LYS A 303 14.56 -7.19 -11.08
N PRO A 304 13.46 -7.89 -11.35
CA PRO A 304 12.97 -8.95 -10.48
C PRO A 304 14.08 -9.95 -10.15
N GLN A 305 14.29 -10.24 -8.88
CA GLN A 305 15.34 -11.13 -8.40
C GLN A 305 14.75 -12.17 -7.45
N GLY A 306 14.50 -13.36 -7.99
CA GLY A 306 14.05 -14.50 -7.21
C GLY A 306 12.53 -14.53 -6.89
N PRO A 307 12.09 -15.53 -6.12
CA PRO A 307 10.65 -15.82 -5.90
C PRO A 307 9.89 -14.77 -5.08
N GLN A 308 10.58 -13.84 -4.44
CA GLN A 308 9.96 -12.73 -3.70
C GLN A 308 9.41 -11.63 -4.64
N GLN A 309 9.80 -11.67 -5.89
CA GLN A 309 9.29 -10.80 -6.95
C GLN A 309 8.22 -11.60 -7.69
N ASP A 310 6.99 -11.53 -7.24
CA ASP A 310 5.86 -12.28 -7.81
C ASP A 310 5.02 -11.41 -8.76
N PRO A 311 5.41 -11.25 -10.04
CA PRO A 311 4.62 -10.48 -10.99
C PRO A 311 3.21 -11.05 -11.20
N GLN A 312 3.03 -12.38 -11.10
CA GLN A 312 1.72 -13.00 -11.32
C GLN A 312 0.74 -12.71 -10.19
N GLY A 313 1.21 -12.70 -8.94
CA GLY A 313 0.42 -12.28 -7.79
C GLY A 313 0.00 -10.81 -7.92
N TRP A 314 0.93 -9.94 -8.34
CA TRP A 314 0.65 -8.52 -8.57
C TRP A 314 -0.27 -8.27 -9.77
N TYR A 315 -0.31 -9.14 -10.78
CA TYR A 315 -1.32 -9.03 -11.84
C TYR A 315 -2.73 -9.31 -11.31
N GLY A 316 -2.85 -10.19 -10.32
CA GLY A 316 -4.10 -10.40 -9.58
C GLY A 316 -4.54 -9.17 -8.81
N GLU A 317 -3.58 -8.49 -8.16
CA GLU A 317 -3.83 -7.23 -7.45
C GLU A 317 -4.28 -6.12 -8.39
N GLU A 318 -3.54 -5.88 -9.49
CA GLU A 318 -3.93 -4.92 -10.53
C GLU A 318 -5.35 -5.17 -11.04
N THR A 319 -5.69 -6.44 -11.31
CA THR A 319 -7.02 -6.81 -11.80
C THR A 319 -8.09 -6.46 -10.78
N LEU A 320 -7.86 -6.81 -9.51
CA LEU A 320 -8.77 -6.49 -8.41
C LEU A 320 -9.00 -4.97 -8.30
N ASP A 321 -7.94 -4.21 -8.25
CA ASP A 321 -7.98 -2.76 -8.04
C ASP A 321 -8.65 -2.04 -9.20
N VAL A 322 -8.28 -2.38 -10.44
CA VAL A 322 -8.86 -1.77 -11.65
C VAL A 322 -10.34 -2.10 -11.76
N GLU A 323 -10.74 -3.37 -11.56
CA GLU A 323 -12.14 -3.77 -11.66
C GLU A 323 -13.00 -3.21 -10.52
N ALA A 324 -12.45 -3.10 -9.30
CA ALA A 324 -13.14 -2.47 -8.18
C ALA A 324 -13.39 -0.98 -8.41
N VAL A 325 -12.36 -0.22 -8.82
CA VAL A 325 -12.52 1.21 -9.16
C VAL A 325 -13.48 1.41 -10.32
N HIS A 326 -13.30 0.67 -11.43
CA HIS A 326 -14.17 0.77 -12.60
C HIS A 326 -15.61 0.34 -12.29
N GLY A 327 -15.79 -0.70 -11.50
CA GLY A 327 -17.09 -1.16 -11.05
C GLY A 327 -17.87 -0.11 -10.24
N MET A 328 -17.19 0.63 -9.38
CA MET A 328 -17.81 1.71 -8.61
C MET A 328 -17.99 2.98 -9.43
N ALA A 329 -17.00 3.36 -10.23
CA ALA A 329 -16.97 4.63 -10.98
C ALA A 329 -16.63 4.42 -12.47
N PRO A 330 -17.54 3.84 -13.28
CA PRO A 330 -17.24 3.42 -14.65
C PRO A 330 -16.94 4.57 -15.62
N GLY A 331 -17.22 5.81 -15.26
CA GLY A 331 -16.86 7.00 -16.03
C GLY A 331 -15.56 7.67 -15.61
N ALA A 332 -14.93 7.24 -14.54
CA ALA A 332 -13.65 7.76 -14.11
C ALA A 332 -12.52 7.29 -15.05
N LYS A 333 -11.46 8.09 -15.13
CA LYS A 333 -10.20 7.66 -15.72
C LYS A 333 -9.38 6.88 -14.67
N ILE A 334 -8.67 5.88 -15.12
CA ILE A 334 -7.72 5.12 -14.29
C ILE A 334 -6.31 5.36 -14.84
N VAL A 335 -5.41 5.79 -13.96
CA VAL A 335 -3.98 5.85 -14.21
C VAL A 335 -3.33 4.76 -13.36
N TYR A 336 -3.03 3.63 -13.98
CA TYR A 336 -2.29 2.56 -13.31
C TYR A 336 -0.80 2.90 -13.32
N VAL A 337 -0.17 2.91 -12.16
CA VAL A 337 1.24 3.25 -11.98
C VAL A 337 1.96 1.99 -11.51
N GLY A 338 2.47 1.22 -12.47
CA GLY A 338 3.19 -0.02 -12.22
C GLY A 338 4.63 0.25 -11.83
N ALA A 339 4.98 0.13 -10.55
CA ALA A 339 6.36 0.15 -10.13
C ALA A 339 7.10 -1.05 -10.75
N PRO A 340 8.36 -0.89 -11.21
CA PRO A 340 9.08 -1.98 -11.89
C PRO A 340 9.52 -3.12 -10.96
N ASN A 341 9.26 -2.98 -9.68
CA ASN A 341 9.47 -4.00 -8.66
C ASN A 341 8.59 -3.71 -7.45
N ASN A 342 8.38 -4.71 -6.61
CA ASN A 342 7.63 -4.60 -5.37
C ASN A 342 8.50 -4.20 -4.17
N ARG A 343 9.66 -3.60 -4.38
CA ARG A 343 10.62 -3.27 -3.32
C ARG A 343 10.82 -1.78 -3.16
N ARG A 344 11.67 -1.21 -4.01
CA ARG A 344 12.28 0.12 -3.79
C ARG A 344 11.57 1.23 -4.54
N ASP A 345 10.72 0.88 -5.50
CA ASP A 345 10.21 1.87 -6.45
C ASP A 345 8.75 2.27 -6.20
N LEU A 346 8.06 1.68 -5.20
CA LEU A 346 6.71 2.07 -4.80
C LEU A 346 6.67 3.52 -4.25
N ASP A 347 7.69 3.92 -3.48
CA ASP A 347 7.84 5.30 -3.00
C ASP A 347 8.03 6.31 -4.14
N ALA A 348 8.82 5.93 -5.17
CA ALA A 348 9.00 6.75 -6.36
C ALA A 348 7.72 6.84 -7.20
N ALA A 349 6.94 5.76 -7.28
CA ALA A 349 5.65 5.74 -7.93
C ALA A 349 4.68 6.74 -7.27
N MET A 350 4.59 6.73 -5.94
CA MET A 350 3.77 7.68 -5.17
C MET A 350 4.23 9.12 -5.42
N ASN A 351 5.53 9.41 -5.29
CA ASN A 351 6.05 10.74 -5.56
C ASN A 351 5.81 11.18 -7.01
N HIS A 352 5.85 10.25 -7.98
CA HIS A 352 5.58 10.57 -9.38
C HIS A 352 4.12 10.98 -9.60
N VAL A 353 3.17 10.27 -9.01
CA VAL A 353 1.74 10.63 -9.07
C VAL A 353 1.52 12.03 -8.53
N VAL A 354 2.09 12.36 -7.38
CA VAL A 354 1.92 13.65 -6.71
C VAL A 354 2.66 14.75 -7.44
N ASP A 355 3.96 14.60 -7.77
CA ASP A 355 4.77 15.61 -8.47
C ASP A 355 4.17 16.01 -9.83
N LYS A 356 3.46 15.09 -10.50
CA LYS A 356 2.82 15.32 -11.80
C LYS A 356 1.33 15.60 -11.72
N GLN A 357 0.74 15.54 -10.53
CA GLN A 357 -0.72 15.62 -10.33
C GLN A 357 -1.48 14.72 -11.31
N LEU A 358 -1.07 13.44 -11.40
CA LEU A 358 -1.65 12.51 -12.36
C LEU A 358 -3.11 12.16 -12.05
N ALA A 359 -3.53 12.29 -10.79
CA ALA A 359 -4.88 11.99 -10.34
C ALA A 359 -5.24 12.83 -9.10
N GLN A 360 -6.54 12.93 -8.79
CA GLN A 360 -7.07 13.54 -7.57
C GLN A 360 -7.26 12.52 -6.44
N ILE A 361 -7.31 11.25 -6.79
CA ILE A 361 -7.55 10.12 -5.88
C ILE A 361 -6.47 9.08 -6.16
N VAL A 362 -5.86 8.55 -5.10
CA VAL A 362 -4.83 7.51 -5.21
C VAL A 362 -5.21 6.36 -4.28
N THR A 363 -5.31 5.15 -4.81
CA THR A 363 -5.51 3.93 -4.02
C THR A 363 -4.30 3.03 -4.07
N ASN A 364 -4.04 2.36 -2.96
CA ASN A 364 -2.85 1.53 -2.75
C ASN A 364 -3.23 0.28 -1.97
N SER A 365 -2.90 -0.86 -2.53
CA SER A 365 -3.24 -2.16 -1.99
C SER A 365 -2.00 -2.93 -1.51
N TYR A 366 -1.10 -2.24 -0.82
CA TYR A 366 0.15 -2.81 -0.29
C TYR A 366 0.58 -2.11 0.99
N GLY A 367 1.48 -2.75 1.73
CA GLY A 367 2.08 -2.15 2.92
C GLY A 367 3.13 -3.04 3.57
N PHE A 368 3.71 -2.51 4.62
CA PHE A 368 4.53 -3.26 5.57
C PHE A 368 3.63 -3.67 6.73
N PRO A 369 3.72 -4.90 7.22
CA PRO A 369 2.88 -5.37 8.33
C PRO A 369 3.32 -4.80 9.69
N THR A 370 3.97 -3.64 9.70
CA THR A 370 4.37 -2.91 10.90
C THR A 370 4.75 -1.46 10.57
N GLU A 371 4.52 -0.56 11.52
CA GLU A 371 5.04 0.81 11.48
C GLU A 371 6.48 0.95 12.01
N LEU A 372 7.06 -0.11 12.57
CA LEU A 372 8.38 -0.09 13.22
C LEU A 372 9.51 -0.18 12.18
N LEU A 373 9.51 0.77 11.26
CA LEU A 373 10.49 0.91 10.18
C LEU A 373 11.52 2.00 10.52
N PRO A 374 12.70 1.98 9.86
CA PRO A 374 13.64 3.08 9.97
C PRO A 374 13.01 4.42 9.59
N PRO A 375 13.32 5.53 10.30
CA PRO A 375 12.77 6.86 9.98
C PRO A 375 13.00 7.29 8.54
N GLY A 376 14.06 6.79 7.89
CA GLY A 376 14.36 7.03 6.48
C GLY A 376 13.34 6.43 5.51
N TYR A 377 12.53 5.44 5.92
CA TYR A 377 11.40 4.95 5.14
C TYR A 377 10.13 5.76 5.39
N ILE A 378 9.92 6.17 6.63
CA ILE A 378 8.69 6.86 7.06
C ILE A 378 8.67 8.31 6.58
N LYS A 379 9.67 9.10 6.96
CA LYS A 379 9.67 10.55 6.74
C LYS A 379 9.60 10.97 5.27
N PRO A 380 10.31 10.36 4.32
CA PRO A 380 10.19 10.70 2.91
C PRO A 380 8.78 10.51 2.35
N LEU A 381 8.12 9.42 2.73
CA LEU A 381 6.78 9.13 2.24
C LEU A 381 5.73 10.03 2.90
N GLU A 382 5.88 10.34 4.21
CA GLU A 382 5.08 11.37 4.90
C GLU A 382 5.17 12.72 4.20
N ASP A 383 6.36 13.14 3.77
CA ASP A 383 6.54 14.38 3.03
C ASP A 383 5.78 14.35 1.70
N THR A 384 5.78 13.21 0.99
CA THR A 384 4.99 13.04 -0.23
C THR A 384 3.48 13.15 0.05
N PHE A 385 2.98 12.55 1.14
CA PHE A 385 1.57 12.65 1.54
C PHE A 385 1.17 14.08 1.95
N ILE A 386 2.06 14.82 2.60
CA ILE A 386 1.85 16.25 2.89
C ILE A 386 1.71 17.06 1.60
N GLN A 387 2.54 16.79 0.59
CA GLN A 387 2.38 17.41 -0.73
C GLN A 387 1.03 17.04 -1.35
N ALA A 388 0.66 15.76 -1.35
CA ALA A 388 -0.63 15.29 -1.86
C ALA A 388 -1.81 16.04 -1.20
N ALA A 389 -1.81 16.14 0.12
CA ALA A 389 -2.85 16.85 0.86
C ALA A 389 -2.89 18.36 0.54
N ALA A 390 -1.73 19.00 0.33
CA ALA A 390 -1.65 20.40 -0.09
C ALA A 390 -2.19 20.63 -1.51
N GLU A 391 -2.08 19.63 -2.37
CA GLU A 391 -2.50 19.67 -3.77
C GLU A 391 -3.94 19.16 -4.00
N GLY A 392 -4.64 18.75 -2.94
CA GLY A 392 -6.01 18.24 -3.03
C GLY A 392 -6.10 16.82 -3.57
N ILE A 393 -5.06 16.02 -3.35
CA ILE A 393 -5.02 14.61 -3.71
C ILE A 393 -5.36 13.78 -2.47
N GLY A 394 -6.44 12.99 -2.54
CA GLY A 394 -6.82 12.00 -1.53
C GLY A 394 -6.04 10.70 -1.71
N VAL A 395 -5.36 10.24 -0.65
CA VAL A 395 -4.57 9.00 -0.67
C VAL A 395 -5.20 7.96 0.25
N TYR A 396 -5.52 6.80 -0.31
CA TYR A 396 -6.18 5.68 0.37
C TYR A 396 -5.24 4.49 0.41
N PHE A 397 -5.17 3.83 1.56
CA PHE A 397 -4.40 2.60 1.75
C PHE A 397 -5.27 1.52 2.38
N SER A 398 -5.14 0.30 1.89
CA SER A 398 -5.60 -0.89 2.59
C SER A 398 -4.97 -0.99 3.98
N SER A 399 -5.78 -1.35 5.00
CA SER A 399 -5.33 -1.30 6.39
C SER A 399 -4.51 -2.52 6.83
N GLY A 400 -4.44 -3.57 6.02
CA GLY A 400 -3.82 -4.85 6.32
C GLY A 400 -4.82 -6.00 6.43
N ASP A 401 -4.34 -7.24 6.32
CA ASP A 401 -5.17 -8.46 6.27
C ASP A 401 -4.89 -9.43 7.42
N SER A 402 -3.97 -9.09 8.33
CA SER A 402 -3.55 -9.97 9.43
C SER A 402 -4.01 -9.47 10.81
N GLY A 403 -5.07 -8.67 10.84
CA GLY A 403 -5.58 -8.08 12.07
C GLY A 403 -4.62 -7.03 12.63
N ASP A 404 -4.31 -7.12 13.92
CA ASP A 404 -3.35 -6.24 14.59
C ASP A 404 -1.90 -6.75 14.58
N GLU A 405 -1.59 -7.68 13.68
CA GLU A 405 -0.27 -8.29 13.50
C GLU A 405 0.31 -9.06 14.72
N THR A 406 -0.48 -9.25 15.77
CA THR A 406 -0.02 -10.02 16.94
C THR A 406 0.36 -11.47 16.57
N SER A 407 -0.29 -12.06 15.59
CA SER A 407 0.04 -13.40 15.09
C SER A 407 1.41 -13.47 14.41
N THR A 408 1.85 -12.37 13.80
CA THR A 408 3.12 -12.25 13.08
C THR A 408 4.27 -11.88 14.01
N PHE A 409 4.07 -10.88 14.87
CA PHE A 409 5.15 -10.29 15.67
C PHE A 409 5.10 -10.63 17.15
N GLY A 410 4.01 -11.24 17.65
CA GLY A 410 3.79 -11.47 19.09
C GLY A 410 3.39 -10.20 19.86
N PHE A 411 3.15 -9.09 19.19
CA PHE A 411 2.62 -7.82 19.74
C PHE A 411 1.83 -7.07 18.68
N ALA A 412 0.88 -6.26 19.12
CA ALA A 412 0.06 -5.45 18.22
C ALA A 412 0.86 -4.31 17.60
N THR A 413 0.75 -4.15 16.29
CA THR A 413 1.34 -3.05 15.49
C THR A 413 0.48 -2.81 14.26
N PRO A 414 0.12 -1.56 13.93
CA PRO A 414 -0.58 -1.26 12.70
C PRO A 414 0.37 -1.25 11.51
N ASP A 415 -0.20 -1.40 10.33
CA ASP A 415 0.52 -1.45 9.06
C ASP A 415 0.94 -0.06 8.56
N TRP A 416 2.11 0.00 7.93
CA TRP A 416 2.60 1.18 7.23
C TRP A 416 2.48 0.98 5.71
N PRO A 417 2.02 1.98 4.90
CA PRO A 417 1.73 3.39 5.23
C PRO A 417 0.31 3.68 5.76
N ALA A 418 -0.55 2.68 5.91
CA ALA A 418 -1.95 2.86 6.34
C ALA A 418 -2.09 3.67 7.63
N ILE A 419 -1.12 3.55 8.56
CA ILE A 419 -1.13 4.26 9.85
C ILE A 419 -0.73 5.74 9.74
N SER A 420 -0.23 6.21 8.59
CA SER A 420 0.11 7.63 8.40
C SER A 420 -1.07 8.55 8.76
N PRO A 421 -0.83 9.67 9.46
CA PRO A 421 -1.87 10.66 9.75
C PRO A 421 -2.32 11.45 8.51
N TRP A 422 -1.73 11.23 7.34
CA TRP A 422 -1.98 11.94 6.08
C TRP A 422 -2.65 11.09 5.02
N VAL A 423 -2.98 9.84 5.32
CA VAL A 423 -3.73 8.96 4.41
C VAL A 423 -5.04 8.52 5.04
N THR A 424 -5.98 8.05 4.23
CA THR A 424 -7.18 7.37 4.69
C THR A 424 -6.92 5.87 4.72
N SER A 425 -6.94 5.28 5.89
CA SER A 425 -6.83 3.84 6.10
C SER A 425 -8.19 3.18 5.93
N VAL A 426 -8.28 2.19 5.03
CA VAL A 426 -9.54 1.52 4.69
C VAL A 426 -9.52 0.08 5.20
N GLY A 427 -10.33 -0.19 6.21
CA GLY A 427 -10.55 -1.52 6.79
C GLY A 427 -11.51 -2.38 5.97
N GLY A 428 -11.65 -3.64 6.40
CA GLY A 428 -12.48 -4.64 5.74
C GLY A 428 -13.71 -5.04 6.54
N THR A 429 -14.83 -5.29 5.83
CA THR A 429 -16.02 -5.93 6.40
C THR A 429 -16.35 -7.24 5.71
N SER A 430 -17.03 -8.12 6.42
CA SER A 430 -17.74 -9.28 5.88
C SER A 430 -19.19 -8.89 5.64
N LEU A 431 -19.68 -9.09 4.42
CA LEU A 431 -20.96 -8.54 3.97
C LEU A 431 -21.85 -9.60 3.35
N GLY A 432 -23.08 -9.76 3.87
CA GLY A 432 -24.14 -10.56 3.25
C GLY A 432 -25.13 -9.66 2.52
N ILE A 433 -25.13 -9.72 1.18
CA ILE A 433 -26.03 -8.97 0.31
C ILE A 433 -27.17 -9.87 -0.13
N GLY A 434 -28.41 -9.48 0.13
CA GLY A 434 -29.62 -10.21 -0.22
C GLY A 434 -30.03 -10.07 -1.69
N ALA A 435 -31.09 -10.78 -2.07
CA ALA A 435 -31.61 -10.83 -3.44
C ALA A 435 -32.03 -9.46 -4.02
N THR A 436 -32.34 -8.48 -3.18
CA THR A 436 -32.72 -7.11 -3.59
C THR A 436 -31.59 -6.09 -3.40
N ASN A 437 -30.35 -6.55 -3.33
CA ASN A 437 -29.16 -5.76 -3.05
C ASN A 437 -29.21 -5.04 -1.68
N ASN A 438 -30.01 -5.58 -0.75
CA ASN A 438 -30.12 -5.07 0.61
C ASN A 438 -29.04 -5.67 1.52
N ARG A 439 -28.66 -4.94 2.55
CA ARG A 439 -27.78 -5.45 3.60
C ARG A 439 -28.56 -6.46 4.46
N VAL A 440 -28.14 -7.73 4.43
CA VAL A 440 -28.69 -8.80 5.30
C VAL A 440 -27.88 -8.87 6.57
N ILE A 441 -26.55 -8.86 6.44
CA ILE A 441 -25.60 -8.84 7.55
C ILE A 441 -24.37 -8.07 7.13
N GLU A 442 -23.77 -7.35 8.06
CA GLU A 442 -22.44 -6.79 7.94
C GLU A 442 -21.75 -6.83 9.29
N THR A 443 -20.53 -7.31 9.34
CA THR A 443 -19.68 -7.35 10.52
C THR A 443 -18.25 -7.00 10.15
N GLY A 444 -17.42 -6.65 11.12
CA GLY A 444 -15.98 -6.50 10.89
C GLY A 444 -15.39 -7.79 10.32
N TRP A 445 -14.46 -7.66 9.39
CA TRP A 445 -13.86 -8.82 8.77
C TRP A 445 -12.86 -9.51 9.71
N GLY A 446 -13.23 -10.69 10.15
CA GLY A 446 -12.37 -11.61 10.89
C GLY A 446 -12.84 -13.03 10.61
N THR A 447 -12.01 -13.86 9.96
CA THR A 447 -12.41 -15.17 9.46
C THR A 447 -11.70 -16.29 10.19
N SER A 448 -12.47 -17.20 10.78
CA SER A 448 -11.97 -18.43 11.39
C SER A 448 -12.26 -19.65 10.53
N ASN A 449 -11.37 -20.61 10.54
CA ASN A 449 -11.52 -21.89 9.88
C ASN A 449 -12.07 -22.94 10.85
N TYR A 450 -12.99 -23.77 10.34
CA TYR A 450 -13.60 -24.88 11.08
C TYR A 450 -13.42 -26.19 10.33
N GLY A 451 -13.06 -27.23 11.03
CA GLY A 451 -13.16 -28.62 10.57
C GLY A 451 -14.51 -29.19 10.96
N CYS A 452 -15.26 -29.72 10.00
CA CYS A 452 -16.57 -30.29 10.24
C CYS A 452 -16.55 -31.79 9.99
N ASN A 453 -17.07 -32.55 10.95
CA ASN A 453 -17.27 -33.99 10.78
C ASN A 453 -18.44 -34.23 9.84
N VAL A 454 -18.24 -34.95 8.75
CA VAL A 454 -19.24 -35.18 7.70
C VAL A 454 -20.41 -36.06 8.15
N THR A 455 -20.26 -36.82 9.22
CA THR A 455 -21.31 -37.75 9.75
C THR A 455 -22.08 -37.12 10.91
N SER A 456 -21.37 -36.53 11.89
CA SER A 456 -22.03 -35.94 13.06
C SER A 456 -22.41 -34.49 12.86
N HIS A 457 -21.93 -33.85 11.79
CA HIS A 457 -22.11 -32.41 11.49
C HIS A 457 -21.60 -31.46 12.58
N VAL A 458 -20.74 -31.97 13.47
CA VAL A 458 -20.08 -31.16 14.49
C VAL A 458 -18.89 -30.47 13.89
N CYS A 459 -18.84 -29.14 14.04
CA CYS A 459 -17.72 -28.29 13.57
C CYS A 459 -16.87 -27.83 14.76
N THR A 460 -15.57 -27.93 14.61
CA THR A 460 -14.60 -27.48 15.61
C THR A 460 -13.72 -26.40 15.01
N ARG A 461 -13.54 -25.28 15.70
CA ARG A 461 -12.63 -24.20 15.27
C ARG A 461 -11.20 -24.74 15.20
N LEU A 462 -10.56 -24.55 14.06
CA LEU A 462 -9.17 -24.97 13.82
C LEU A 462 -8.22 -23.80 14.03
N SER A 463 -8.49 -22.67 13.39
CA SER A 463 -7.61 -21.49 13.44
C SER A 463 -8.38 -20.23 13.05
N TRP A 464 -7.89 -19.10 13.50
CA TRP A 464 -8.14 -17.83 12.82
C TRP A 464 -7.27 -17.75 11.56
N LEU A 465 -7.77 -17.18 10.47
CA LEU A 465 -7.06 -17.15 9.21
C LEU A 465 -6.55 -15.74 8.87
N TYR A 466 -7.44 -14.77 8.86
CA TYR A 466 -7.18 -13.41 8.41
C TYR A 466 -8.33 -12.48 8.83
N GLY A 467 -8.09 -11.16 8.74
CA GLY A 467 -9.06 -10.13 9.07
C GLY A 467 -8.54 -8.74 8.83
N SER A 468 -9.44 -7.77 8.95
CA SER A 468 -9.14 -6.34 8.76
C SER A 468 -7.96 -5.88 9.61
N GLY A 469 -6.99 -5.26 8.99
CA GLY A 469 -5.90 -4.59 9.70
C GLY A 469 -6.40 -3.40 10.50
N GLY A 470 -5.75 -3.14 11.63
CA GLY A 470 -6.10 -2.03 12.49
C GLY A 470 -5.22 -1.95 13.73
N GLY A 471 -5.42 -0.90 14.51
CA GLY A 471 -4.66 -0.72 15.75
C GLY A 471 -4.29 0.72 16.02
N THR A 472 -3.47 0.92 17.04
CA THR A 472 -3.02 2.26 17.48
C THR A 472 -1.50 2.34 17.33
N SER A 473 -1.05 3.43 16.72
CA SER A 473 0.35 3.76 16.52
C SER A 473 1.13 3.87 17.83
N ARG A 474 2.42 3.61 17.74
CA ARG A 474 3.40 3.89 18.79
C ARG A 474 4.31 5.07 18.43
N ILE A 475 4.26 5.52 17.16
CA ILE A 475 5.15 6.57 16.65
C ILE A 475 4.42 7.83 16.23
N PHE A 476 3.17 7.73 15.73
CA PHE A 476 2.41 8.89 15.29
C PHE A 476 1.48 9.43 16.39
N PRO A 477 1.67 10.68 16.83
CA PRO A 477 0.72 11.33 17.73
C PRO A 477 -0.69 11.38 17.13
N LYS A 478 -1.69 11.36 17.99
CA LYS A 478 -3.10 11.47 17.59
C LYS A 478 -3.35 12.76 16.82
N PRO A 479 -3.81 12.69 15.56
CA PRO A 479 -4.11 13.88 14.76
C PRO A 479 -5.37 14.59 15.32
N ALA A 480 -5.48 15.89 15.05
CA ALA A 480 -6.57 16.71 15.56
C ALA A 480 -7.96 16.20 15.15
N TYR A 481 -8.10 15.61 13.96
CA TYR A 481 -9.38 15.06 13.49
C TYR A 481 -9.83 13.83 14.30
N GLN A 482 -8.93 13.16 15.00
CA GLN A 482 -9.24 12.05 15.93
C GLN A 482 -9.40 12.51 17.38
N SER A 483 -9.57 13.81 17.64
CA SER A 483 -9.65 14.34 19.02
C SER A 483 -10.78 13.71 19.86
N GLY A 484 -11.84 13.21 19.23
CA GLY A 484 -12.93 12.49 19.88
C GLY A 484 -12.61 11.06 20.33
N LEU A 485 -11.50 10.48 19.85
CA LEU A 485 -11.09 9.13 20.22
C LEU A 485 -10.27 9.13 21.52
N SER A 486 -10.25 7.99 22.21
CA SER A 486 -9.39 7.77 23.36
C SER A 486 -7.90 7.66 22.98
N GLY A 487 -7.01 7.68 23.96
CA GLY A 487 -5.56 7.54 23.74
C GLY A 487 -4.88 8.81 23.24
N SER A 488 -3.58 8.72 22.93
CA SER A 488 -2.71 9.85 22.56
C SER A 488 -2.05 9.67 21.20
N PHE A 489 -2.29 8.54 20.53
CA PHE A 489 -1.68 8.19 19.27
C PHE A 489 -2.74 7.98 18.17
N ARG A 490 -2.28 8.04 16.91
CA ARG A 490 -3.07 7.76 15.73
C ARG A 490 -3.65 6.34 15.78
N SER A 491 -4.92 6.18 15.44
CA SER A 491 -5.60 4.88 15.39
C SER A 491 -6.24 4.65 14.02
N ILE A 492 -6.23 3.40 13.54
CA ILE A 492 -6.76 2.96 12.25
C ILE A 492 -7.62 1.69 12.40
N PRO A 493 -8.49 1.38 11.39
CA PRO A 493 -8.74 2.14 10.17
C PRO A 493 -9.54 3.42 10.40
N ASP A 494 -9.63 4.30 9.38
CA ASP A 494 -10.49 5.49 9.41
C ASP A 494 -11.92 5.13 9.00
N VAL A 495 -12.05 4.32 7.96
CA VAL A 495 -13.30 3.87 7.33
C VAL A 495 -13.14 2.41 6.90
N ALA A 496 -14.22 1.78 6.45
CA ALA A 496 -14.18 0.43 5.90
C ALA A 496 -15.02 0.27 4.64
N ALA A 497 -14.77 -0.82 3.92
CA ALA A 497 -15.64 -1.35 2.86
C ALA A 497 -15.54 -2.88 2.83
N LEU A 498 -16.26 -3.52 1.90
CA LEU A 498 -16.19 -4.97 1.68
C LEU A 498 -14.73 -5.43 1.50
N GLY A 499 -14.27 -6.35 2.36
CA GLY A 499 -12.89 -6.88 2.34
C GLY A 499 -12.82 -8.39 2.46
N ASP A 500 -13.80 -9.05 3.08
CA ASP A 500 -13.74 -10.50 3.30
C ASP A 500 -13.77 -11.27 1.96
N PRO A 501 -12.73 -12.09 1.66
CA PRO A 501 -12.70 -12.90 0.45
C PRO A 501 -13.83 -13.97 0.39
N GLN A 502 -14.48 -14.28 1.51
CA GLN A 502 -15.63 -15.19 1.49
C GLN A 502 -16.92 -14.50 1.01
N THR A 503 -16.96 -13.17 1.03
CA THR A 503 -18.06 -12.34 0.53
C THR A 503 -17.58 -11.30 -0.49
N GLY A 504 -16.41 -11.51 -1.10
CA GLY A 504 -15.72 -10.55 -1.93
C GLY A 504 -16.34 -10.25 -3.29
N LEU A 505 -15.62 -9.47 -4.09
CA LEU A 505 -15.98 -9.13 -5.47
C LEU A 505 -15.70 -10.31 -6.41
N LEU A 506 -16.57 -10.50 -7.39
CA LEU A 506 -16.33 -11.40 -8.51
C LEU A 506 -15.49 -10.67 -9.55
N ILE A 507 -14.20 -10.97 -9.63
CA ILE A 507 -13.29 -10.43 -10.64
C ILE A 507 -13.11 -11.37 -11.81
N GLY A 508 -12.55 -10.86 -12.92
CA GLY A 508 -12.26 -11.63 -14.12
C GLY A 508 -10.84 -11.41 -14.62
N GLN A 509 -10.11 -12.50 -14.78
CA GLN A 509 -8.70 -12.45 -15.17
C GLN A 509 -8.33 -13.55 -16.15
N THR A 510 -7.48 -13.22 -17.11
CA THR A 510 -6.78 -14.23 -17.92
C THR A 510 -5.72 -14.91 -17.05
N GLN A 511 -5.86 -16.23 -16.90
CA GLN A 511 -5.00 -17.08 -16.09
C GLN A 511 -4.41 -18.21 -16.92
N THR A 512 -3.30 -18.78 -16.47
CA THR A 512 -2.69 -19.96 -17.11
C THR A 512 -3.24 -21.23 -16.47
N PHE A 513 -4.22 -21.83 -17.13
CA PHE A 513 -4.77 -23.13 -16.77
C PHE A 513 -3.96 -24.28 -17.36
N PRO A 514 -4.17 -25.54 -16.93
CA PRO A 514 -3.49 -26.69 -17.52
C PRO A 514 -3.68 -26.82 -19.04
N ALA A 515 -4.81 -26.33 -19.57
CA ALA A 515 -5.11 -26.30 -21.00
C ALA A 515 -4.55 -25.07 -21.75
N GLY A 516 -3.86 -24.16 -21.04
CA GLY A 516 -3.34 -22.90 -21.56
C GLY A 516 -4.05 -21.66 -21.01
N PRO A 517 -3.61 -20.47 -21.42
CA PRO A 517 -4.19 -19.22 -20.95
C PRO A 517 -5.65 -19.07 -21.37
N SER A 518 -6.52 -18.72 -20.44
CA SER A 518 -7.91 -18.34 -20.71
C SER A 518 -8.45 -17.42 -19.62
N TYR A 519 -9.44 -16.59 -19.98
CA TYR A 519 -10.18 -15.78 -19.05
C TYR A 519 -11.12 -16.65 -18.20
N ASP A 520 -11.19 -16.37 -16.90
CA ASP A 520 -12.18 -16.93 -16.00
C ASP A 520 -12.48 -15.96 -14.85
N GLU A 521 -13.60 -16.18 -14.15
CA GLU A 521 -14.03 -15.32 -13.05
C GLU A 521 -13.97 -16.05 -11.71
N PHE A 522 -13.48 -15.35 -10.70
CA PHE A 522 -13.37 -15.88 -9.34
C PHE A 522 -13.57 -14.80 -8.30
N ARG A 523 -13.93 -15.21 -7.08
CA ARG A 523 -14.11 -14.30 -5.95
C ARG A 523 -12.78 -13.98 -5.31
N ILE A 524 -12.59 -12.69 -4.97
CA ILE A 524 -11.42 -12.20 -4.26
C ILE A 524 -11.82 -11.17 -3.21
N GLY A 525 -10.95 -10.92 -2.25
CA GLY A 525 -11.11 -9.94 -1.18
C GLY A 525 -9.74 -9.53 -0.63
N GLY A 526 -9.72 -9.04 0.57
CA GLY A 526 -8.63 -8.36 1.25
C GLY A 526 -9.02 -6.91 1.52
N THR A 527 -8.32 -6.22 2.37
CA THR A 527 -8.44 -4.75 2.44
C THR A 527 -7.97 -4.09 1.14
N SER A 528 -7.26 -4.85 0.29
CA SER A 528 -7.02 -4.56 -1.12
C SER A 528 -8.28 -4.37 -1.96
N LEU A 529 -9.38 -5.05 -1.64
CA LEU A 529 -10.69 -4.80 -2.24
C LEU A 529 -11.36 -3.56 -1.63
N SER A 530 -11.21 -3.37 -0.33
CA SER A 530 -11.85 -2.26 0.40
C SER A 530 -11.37 -0.90 -0.08
N SER A 531 -10.06 -0.73 -0.24
CA SER A 531 -9.43 0.54 -0.62
C SER A 531 -9.88 1.01 -2.02
N PRO A 532 -9.82 0.22 -3.10
CA PRO A 532 -10.25 0.67 -4.42
C PRO A 532 -11.78 0.83 -4.54
N ILE A 533 -12.58 0.04 -3.82
CA ILE A 533 -14.03 0.33 -3.70
C ILE A 533 -14.23 1.73 -3.15
N PHE A 534 -13.56 2.06 -2.03
CA PHE A 534 -13.71 3.36 -1.39
C PHE A 534 -13.19 4.49 -2.29
N ALA A 535 -12.06 4.31 -2.96
CA ALA A 535 -11.52 5.27 -3.93
C ALA A 535 -12.48 5.52 -5.10
N GLY A 536 -13.11 4.47 -5.63
CA GLY A 536 -14.14 4.59 -6.66
C GLY A 536 -15.37 5.37 -6.17
N LEU A 537 -15.80 5.16 -4.93
CA LEU A 537 -16.90 5.93 -4.32
C LEU A 537 -16.51 7.40 -4.11
N MET A 538 -15.26 7.70 -3.79
CA MET A 538 -14.76 9.07 -3.71
C MET A 538 -14.76 9.77 -5.07
N ALA A 539 -14.52 9.04 -6.18
CA ALA A 539 -14.66 9.61 -7.52
C ALA A 539 -16.12 10.00 -7.82
N LEU A 540 -17.10 9.24 -7.32
CA LEU A 540 -18.51 9.65 -7.40
C LEU A 540 -18.79 10.88 -6.54
N ALA A 541 -18.20 10.94 -5.33
CA ALA A 541 -18.35 12.06 -4.42
C ALA A 541 -17.77 13.36 -4.99
N ASP A 542 -16.56 13.30 -5.55
CA ASP A 542 -15.89 14.44 -6.19
C ASP A 542 -16.69 14.94 -7.41
N GLN A 543 -17.23 14.02 -8.22
CA GLN A 543 -18.13 14.39 -9.32
C GLN A 543 -19.38 15.11 -8.80
N ARG A 544 -20.02 14.61 -7.75
CA ARG A 544 -21.22 15.20 -7.15
C ARG A 544 -20.95 16.57 -6.55
N ALA A 545 -19.84 16.71 -5.83
CA ALA A 545 -19.41 17.96 -5.21
C ALA A 545 -18.93 19.00 -6.24
N GLY A 546 -18.47 18.55 -7.42
CA GLY A 546 -17.85 19.41 -8.44
C GLY A 546 -16.44 19.87 -8.07
N HIS A 547 -15.81 19.26 -7.07
CA HIS A 547 -14.43 19.52 -6.64
C HIS A 547 -13.85 18.29 -5.95
N ALA A 548 -12.52 18.23 -5.85
CA ALA A 548 -11.83 17.18 -5.12
C ALA A 548 -11.99 17.37 -3.60
N HIS A 549 -12.26 16.28 -2.88
CA HIS A 549 -12.24 16.28 -1.41
C HIS A 549 -10.81 16.27 -0.86
N GLY A 550 -9.83 15.80 -1.64
CA GLY A 550 -8.44 15.69 -1.22
C GLY A 550 -8.27 14.78 0.00
N PHE A 551 -7.42 15.18 0.96
CA PHE A 551 -7.26 14.46 2.22
C PHE A 551 -8.52 14.63 3.09
N ALA A 552 -9.42 13.66 3.03
CA ALA A 552 -10.80 13.79 3.54
C ALA A 552 -11.00 13.36 5.00
N ASN A 553 -10.01 12.79 5.70
CA ASN A 553 -10.19 12.33 7.10
C ASN A 553 -10.79 13.40 8.01
N PRO A 554 -10.33 14.68 8.01
CA PRO A 554 -10.94 15.69 8.88
C PRO A 554 -12.44 15.91 8.61
N ALA A 555 -12.86 15.78 7.33
CA ALA A 555 -14.27 15.87 6.96
C ALA A 555 -15.06 14.62 7.38
N PHE A 556 -14.48 13.42 7.24
CA PHE A 556 -15.12 12.18 7.66
C PHE A 556 -15.38 12.14 9.16
N TYR A 557 -14.38 12.47 9.96
CA TYR A 557 -14.53 12.52 11.42
C TYR A 557 -15.48 13.63 11.90
N ALA A 558 -15.59 14.73 11.16
CA ALA A 558 -16.57 15.79 11.45
C ALA A 558 -18.00 15.38 11.06
N ASN A 559 -18.18 14.44 10.14
CA ASN A 559 -19.47 14.04 9.57
C ASN A 559 -19.65 12.51 9.62
N SER A 560 -19.40 11.89 10.76
CA SER A 560 -19.46 10.44 10.95
C SER A 560 -20.83 9.82 10.60
N GLY A 561 -21.91 10.60 10.62
CA GLY A 561 -23.24 10.18 10.17
C GLY A 561 -23.35 9.85 8.67
N SER A 562 -22.31 10.08 7.87
CA SER A 562 -22.22 9.63 6.48
C SER A 562 -21.83 8.16 6.33
N PHE A 563 -21.58 7.48 7.44
CA PHE A 563 -21.19 6.08 7.48
C PHE A 563 -22.26 5.23 8.17
N TYR A 564 -22.37 3.99 7.73
CA TYR A 564 -23.10 2.95 8.44
C TYR A 564 -22.18 2.39 9.52
N ASP A 565 -22.58 2.54 10.76
CA ASP A 565 -21.86 2.04 11.93
C ASP A 565 -21.96 0.50 11.97
N VAL A 566 -20.83 -0.19 11.82
CA VAL A 566 -20.75 -1.65 11.78
C VAL A 566 -20.68 -2.18 13.19
N LEU A 567 -21.79 -2.67 13.69
CA LEU A 567 -21.90 -3.17 15.06
C LEU A 567 -21.50 -4.63 15.16
N SER A 568 -21.07 -5.03 16.35
CA SER A 568 -20.87 -6.42 16.71
C SER A 568 -22.16 -7.21 16.50
N VAL A 569 -22.05 -8.30 15.78
CA VAL A 569 -23.10 -9.29 15.60
C VAL A 569 -22.67 -10.63 16.15
N LYS A 570 -23.63 -11.47 16.52
CA LYS A 570 -23.32 -12.87 16.73
C LYS A 570 -22.93 -13.48 15.40
N THR A 571 -21.97 -14.36 15.43
CA THR A 571 -21.29 -14.88 14.25
C THR A 571 -22.23 -15.35 13.15
N ALA A 572 -22.05 -14.82 11.96
CA ALA A 572 -22.59 -15.39 10.74
C ALA A 572 -21.65 -16.48 10.22
N VAL A 573 -22.23 -17.55 9.68
CA VAL A 573 -21.47 -18.73 9.26
C VAL A 573 -21.80 -19.08 7.82
N ALA A 574 -20.76 -19.27 7.02
CA ALA A 574 -20.87 -19.85 5.69
C ALA A 574 -20.08 -21.15 5.61
N ARG A 575 -20.64 -22.13 4.94
CA ARG A 575 -19.96 -23.36 4.59
C ARG A 575 -19.72 -23.41 3.09
N ARG A 576 -18.59 -23.93 2.70
CA ARG A 576 -18.31 -24.20 1.30
C ARG A 576 -17.61 -25.55 1.16
N ASN A 577 -17.87 -26.17 0.04
CA ASN A 577 -17.08 -27.29 -0.43
C ASN A 577 -15.87 -26.73 -1.17
N PHE A 578 -14.69 -27.09 -0.74
CA PHE A 578 -13.45 -26.61 -1.33
C PHE A 578 -12.93 -27.60 -2.36
N ASN A 579 -13.19 -27.28 -3.60
CA ASN A 579 -12.54 -27.87 -4.78
C ASN A 579 -12.16 -26.72 -5.69
N ASN A 580 -10.91 -26.63 -6.11
CA ASN A 580 -10.45 -25.50 -6.88
C ASN A 580 -11.05 -25.38 -8.30
N GLY A 581 -11.73 -26.42 -8.77
CA GLY A 581 -12.34 -26.43 -10.11
C GLY A 581 -11.35 -26.46 -11.28
N VAL A 582 -10.05 -26.44 -11.01
CA VAL A 582 -8.97 -26.41 -12.02
C VAL A 582 -8.29 -27.76 -12.11
N ASP A 583 -7.95 -28.32 -10.98
CA ASP A 583 -7.30 -29.62 -10.88
C ASP A 583 -8.29 -30.61 -10.21
N ALA A 584 -8.82 -31.51 -11.01
CA ALA A 584 -9.74 -32.53 -10.54
C ALA A 584 -9.12 -33.53 -9.55
N THR A 585 -7.79 -33.56 -9.44
CA THR A 585 -7.08 -34.37 -8.45
C THR A 585 -6.96 -33.68 -7.09
N ALA A 586 -7.16 -32.37 -7.02
CA ALA A 586 -7.24 -31.64 -5.78
C ALA A 586 -8.45 -32.16 -4.99
N GLY A 587 -8.20 -32.68 -3.81
CA GLY A 587 -9.25 -33.28 -2.97
C GLY A 587 -10.38 -32.29 -2.65
N THR A 588 -11.56 -32.81 -2.41
CA THR A 588 -12.69 -32.01 -1.91
C THR A 588 -12.52 -31.81 -0.41
N SER A 589 -12.62 -30.58 0.06
CA SER A 589 -12.60 -30.24 1.48
C SER A 589 -13.80 -29.39 1.85
N ASP A 590 -14.37 -29.69 3.01
CA ASP A 590 -15.47 -28.91 3.57
C ASP A 590 -14.94 -27.95 4.64
N PHE A 591 -15.30 -26.67 4.51
CA PHE A 591 -14.97 -25.65 5.49
C PHE A 591 -16.22 -25.00 6.03
N LEU A 592 -16.24 -24.77 7.31
CA LEU A 592 -17.14 -23.83 7.93
C LEU A 592 -16.35 -22.56 8.22
N ARG A 593 -16.79 -21.45 7.62
CA ARG A 593 -16.20 -20.13 7.80
C ARG A 593 -17.10 -19.30 8.69
N THR A 594 -16.49 -18.60 9.62
CA THR A 594 -17.20 -17.69 10.51
C THR A 594 -16.84 -16.26 10.11
N PHE A 595 -17.86 -15.44 9.96
CA PHE A 595 -17.70 -13.99 9.86
C PHE A 595 -17.93 -13.44 11.26
N ASP A 596 -16.92 -12.87 11.84
CA ASP A 596 -16.99 -12.24 13.16
C ASP A 596 -16.24 -10.90 13.16
N ASP A 597 -16.53 -10.06 14.16
CA ASP A 597 -15.90 -8.76 14.35
C ASP A 597 -14.56 -8.85 15.08
N TYR A 598 -14.10 -10.06 15.35
CA TYR A 598 -12.88 -10.31 16.09
C TYR A 598 -11.82 -10.96 15.20
N SER A 599 -10.72 -10.26 14.98
CA SER A 599 -9.65 -10.65 14.08
C SER A 599 -8.69 -11.74 14.62
N GLY A 600 -9.02 -12.42 15.73
CA GLY A 600 -8.12 -13.35 16.42
C GLY A 600 -7.13 -12.66 17.35
N SER A 601 -7.16 -11.34 17.44
CA SER A 601 -6.41 -10.53 18.38
C SER A 601 -7.31 -10.07 19.53
N PRO A 602 -6.85 -10.09 20.78
CA PRO A 602 -7.62 -9.57 21.92
C PRO A 602 -7.77 -8.05 21.92
N THR A 603 -7.14 -7.32 20.98
CA THR A 603 -7.14 -5.87 20.94
C THR A 603 -8.08 -5.27 19.89
N GLN A 604 -8.67 -6.09 19.00
CA GLN A 604 -9.54 -5.62 17.93
C GLN A 604 -10.98 -6.09 18.12
N HIS A 605 -11.92 -5.14 18.09
CA HIS A 605 -13.35 -5.39 18.24
C HIS A 605 -14.16 -4.33 17.52
N THR A 606 -15.26 -4.73 16.85
CA THR A 606 -16.27 -3.77 16.39
C THR A 606 -17.15 -3.31 17.56
N GLY A 607 -17.63 -2.07 17.45
CA GLY A 607 -18.47 -1.47 18.49
C GLY A 607 -19.13 -0.18 18.03
N PRO A 608 -20.02 0.41 18.82
CA PRO A 608 -20.69 1.67 18.47
C PRO A 608 -19.70 2.82 18.25
N GLY A 609 -19.90 3.55 17.17
CA GLY A 609 -19.04 4.65 16.74
C GLY A 609 -17.76 4.17 16.11
N TRP A 610 -16.64 4.86 16.33
CA TRP A 610 -15.36 4.43 15.79
C TRP A 610 -14.83 3.20 16.54
N ASP A 611 -14.39 2.19 15.78
CA ASP A 611 -13.70 1.02 16.30
C ASP A 611 -12.42 0.71 15.48
N ASN A 612 -11.57 -0.18 15.99
CA ASN A 612 -10.28 -0.50 15.38
C ASN A 612 -10.33 -1.69 14.38
N VAL A 613 -11.51 -2.03 13.87
CA VAL A 613 -11.72 -3.00 12.79
C VAL A 613 -12.31 -2.31 11.56
N THR A 614 -13.28 -1.41 11.77
CA THR A 614 -14.07 -0.79 10.71
C THR A 614 -14.00 0.74 10.69
N GLY A 615 -13.25 1.35 11.61
CA GLY A 615 -13.18 2.81 11.72
C GLY A 615 -14.53 3.44 12.00
N LEU A 616 -14.88 4.48 11.24
CA LEU A 616 -16.21 5.13 11.30
C LEU A 616 -17.32 4.27 10.69
N GLY A 617 -16.99 3.13 10.07
CA GLY A 617 -17.93 2.24 9.40
C GLY A 617 -17.81 2.27 7.87
N THR A 618 -18.85 1.73 7.20
CA THR A 618 -18.92 1.60 5.74
C THR A 618 -19.78 2.71 5.11
N PRO A 619 -19.66 2.98 3.80
CA PRO A 619 -20.43 4.03 3.15
C PRO A 619 -21.94 3.88 3.33
N ALA A 620 -22.64 4.97 3.60
CA ALA A 620 -24.11 5.06 3.69
C ALA A 620 -24.65 6.07 2.66
N GLY A 621 -24.23 5.95 1.42
CA GLY A 621 -24.50 6.85 0.32
C GLY A 621 -23.22 7.49 -0.21
N ILE A 622 -23.36 8.40 -1.21
CA ILE A 622 -22.24 9.17 -1.72
C ILE A 622 -22.01 10.37 -0.77
N PHE A 623 -20.76 10.57 -0.37
CA PHE A 623 -20.35 11.72 0.45
C PHE A 623 -20.67 13.04 -0.28
N SER A 624 -21.14 14.03 0.45
CA SER A 624 -21.61 15.31 -0.11
C SER A 624 -21.11 16.53 0.70
N HIS A 625 -19.99 16.41 1.41
CA HIS A 625 -19.53 17.45 2.34
C HIS A 625 -18.29 18.15 1.89
#